data_8311cddda795947b622f4cbc79ab5d21
#
_entry.id   8311cddda795947b622f4cbc79ab5d21
#
_cell.length_a   1.000
_cell.length_b   1.000
_cell.length_c   1.000
_cell.angle_alpha   90.00
_cell.angle_beta   90.00
_cell.angle_gamma   90.00
#
_symmetry.space_group_name_H-M   'P 1'
#
loop_
_entity.id
_entity.type
_entity.pdbx_description
1 polymer ?
#
loop_
_entity_poly.entity_id
_entity_poly.type
_entity_poly.pdbx_seq_one_letter_code
_entity_poly.pdbx_strand_id
1 'polypeptide(L)'
;VPKVSDGSLIHIIQIAEGCLGACTFCCTRFARGPLNSYPIKDIVAEAKKAIDDGAVEIQLTAQDTAAFGYDSGEKLSDLIKEVANLDGEFRVRVGMMHPKNILNNVDEIIDAIKHPKVYNFIHLPVQTGSNKVLSEMRRGHTLDQYLDIVSKFKSEIPDLTLAVDIIVGYPTESDEDFQLTVDLLRNIKPSLIHLSKYQHRKGAVSSSLKEIPHEVMKKRSRNLSRIKTEITEEENKELVGSVQNAVVVEVGSKGGF
;
A
#
# COMPACT_ATOMS: atom_id res chain seq x y z
N VAL A 1 15.78 -17.72 3.31
CA VAL A 1 17.12 -17.51 3.88
C VAL A 1 16.93 -16.97 5.28
N PRO A 2 17.49 -17.60 6.33
CA PRO A 2 17.35 -17.09 7.70
C PRO A 2 17.93 -15.67 7.75
N LYS A 3 17.12 -14.70 8.19
CA LYS A 3 17.60 -13.35 8.47
C LYS A 3 18.33 -13.35 9.81
N VAL A 4 19.45 -12.65 9.87
CA VAL A 4 20.11 -12.36 11.13
C VAL A 4 19.33 -11.22 11.77
N SER A 5 18.87 -11.41 13.03
CA SER A 5 18.29 -10.33 13.81
C SER A 5 19.39 -9.28 14.06
N ASP A 6 19.13 -8.04 13.68
CA ASP A 6 20.02 -6.90 13.92
C ASP A 6 19.64 -6.13 15.20
N GLY A 7 18.72 -6.69 16.01
CA GLY A 7 18.17 -6.03 17.20
C GLY A 7 17.20 -4.89 16.90
N SER A 8 16.75 -4.77 15.66
CA SER A 8 15.74 -3.77 15.26
C SER A 8 14.40 -4.09 15.94
N LEU A 9 13.73 -3.04 16.44
CA LEU A 9 12.37 -3.14 16.98
C LEU A 9 11.33 -3.43 15.90
N ILE A 10 11.66 -3.18 14.62
CA ILE A 10 10.82 -3.49 13.45
C ILE A 10 11.43 -4.70 12.73
N HIS A 11 10.65 -5.78 12.59
CA HIS A 11 11.04 -6.93 11.79
C HIS A 11 10.20 -7.02 10.51
N ILE A 12 10.89 -6.98 9.35
CA ILE A 12 10.24 -7.01 8.03
C ILE A 12 10.28 -8.44 7.50
N ILE A 13 9.11 -9.04 7.30
CA ILE A 13 8.95 -10.38 6.74
C ILE A 13 8.45 -10.26 5.30
N GLN A 14 9.22 -10.79 4.38
CA GLN A 14 8.79 -10.94 2.99
C GLN A 14 7.89 -12.18 2.89
N ILE A 15 6.59 -11.98 2.61
CA ILE A 15 5.60 -13.06 2.54
C ILE A 15 5.50 -13.70 1.15
N ALA A 16 5.93 -12.97 0.10
CA ALA A 16 5.98 -13.47 -1.26
C ALA A 16 7.00 -12.70 -2.09
N GLU A 17 7.52 -13.32 -3.14
CA GLU A 17 8.33 -12.70 -4.19
C GLU A 17 7.57 -12.63 -5.50
N GLY A 18 8.01 -11.76 -6.42
CA GLY A 18 7.41 -11.64 -7.74
C GLY A 18 6.07 -10.90 -7.73
N CYS A 19 5.41 -10.87 -8.87
CA CYS A 19 4.16 -10.12 -9.04
C CYS A 19 3.25 -10.76 -10.08
N LEU A 20 1.94 -10.83 -9.78
CA LEU A 20 0.89 -11.22 -10.75
C LEU A 20 0.58 -10.09 -11.74
N GLY A 21 0.89 -8.84 -11.38
CA GLY A 21 0.54 -7.67 -12.16
C GLY A 21 1.25 -7.59 -13.51
N ALA A 22 0.55 -7.00 -14.48
CA ALA A 22 1.07 -6.68 -15.80
C ALA A 22 0.95 -5.16 -16.07
N CYS A 23 1.13 -4.34 -15.02
CA CYS A 23 1.02 -2.89 -15.13
C CYS A 23 2.00 -2.34 -16.17
N THR A 24 1.49 -1.56 -17.11
CA THR A 24 2.25 -1.12 -18.29
C THR A 24 3.44 -0.21 -17.98
N PHE A 25 3.42 0.48 -16.83
CA PHE A 25 4.49 1.36 -16.37
C PHE A 25 5.53 0.67 -15.50
N CYS A 26 5.32 -0.61 -15.14
CA CYS A 26 6.13 -1.30 -14.13
C CYS A 26 7.05 -2.34 -14.76
N CYS A 27 8.28 -2.46 -14.25
CA CYS A 27 9.25 -3.47 -14.65
C CYS A 27 9.50 -4.54 -13.55
N THR A 28 8.77 -4.48 -12.43
CA THR A 28 8.99 -5.36 -11.27
C THR A 28 8.90 -6.84 -11.63
N ARG A 29 7.91 -7.24 -12.44
CA ARG A 29 7.77 -8.63 -12.88
C ARG A 29 8.98 -9.16 -13.65
N PHE A 30 9.65 -8.30 -14.43
CA PHE A 30 10.86 -8.69 -15.15
C PHE A 30 12.05 -8.86 -14.20
N ALA A 31 12.09 -8.09 -13.12
CA ALA A 31 13.19 -8.13 -12.15
C ALA A 31 13.00 -9.20 -11.05
N ARG A 32 11.76 -9.50 -10.67
CA ARG A 32 11.42 -10.36 -9.53
C ARG A 32 10.73 -11.67 -9.93
N GLY A 33 10.37 -11.83 -11.21
CA GLY A 33 9.71 -13.05 -11.72
C GLY A 33 8.22 -13.15 -11.39
N PRO A 34 7.63 -14.34 -11.61
CA PRO A 34 6.25 -14.66 -11.25
C PRO A 34 6.08 -14.67 -9.73
N LEU A 35 4.81 -14.61 -9.28
CA LEU A 35 4.50 -14.75 -7.86
C LEU A 35 5.00 -16.09 -7.32
N ASN A 36 5.61 -16.04 -6.15
CA ASN A 36 5.99 -17.19 -5.34
C ASN A 36 5.73 -16.85 -3.87
N SER A 37 4.67 -17.39 -3.30
CA SER A 37 4.28 -17.19 -1.91
C SER A 37 5.04 -18.12 -0.99
N TYR A 38 5.46 -17.63 0.17
CA TYR A 38 6.07 -18.48 1.20
C TYR A 38 4.98 -19.11 2.06
N PRO A 39 5.16 -20.35 2.55
CA PRO A 39 4.17 -21.02 3.39
C PRO A 39 3.85 -20.23 4.67
N ILE A 40 2.57 -20.14 5.05
CA ILE A 40 2.14 -19.45 6.28
C ILE A 40 2.93 -19.93 7.49
N LYS A 41 3.12 -21.26 7.65
CA LYS A 41 3.86 -21.83 8.76
C LYS A 41 5.28 -21.28 8.93
N ASP A 42 5.97 -21.01 7.80
CA ASP A 42 7.35 -20.53 7.82
C ASP A 42 7.38 -19.03 8.18
N ILE A 43 6.41 -18.25 7.67
CA ILE A 43 6.23 -16.83 8.02
C ILE A 43 5.89 -16.68 9.49
N VAL A 44 4.98 -17.48 10.02
CA VAL A 44 4.58 -17.47 11.45
C VAL A 44 5.75 -17.85 12.35
N ALA A 45 6.56 -18.85 11.94
CA ALA A 45 7.76 -19.25 12.69
C ALA A 45 8.81 -18.12 12.70
N GLU A 46 8.99 -17.40 11.57
CA GLU A 46 9.89 -16.22 11.51
C GLU A 46 9.35 -15.10 12.38
N ALA A 47 8.05 -14.81 12.35
CA ALA A 47 7.41 -13.78 13.17
C ALA A 47 7.57 -14.09 14.66
N LYS A 48 7.29 -15.33 15.06
CA LYS A 48 7.47 -15.77 16.46
C LYS A 48 8.91 -15.55 16.93
N LYS A 49 9.88 -15.98 16.15
CA LYS A 49 11.28 -15.79 16.47
C LYS A 49 11.64 -14.30 16.62
N ALA A 50 11.16 -13.46 15.72
CA ALA A 50 11.41 -12.01 15.79
C ALA A 50 10.83 -11.39 17.08
N ILE A 51 9.62 -11.80 17.48
CA ILE A 51 8.97 -11.36 18.71
C ILE A 51 9.76 -11.83 19.94
N ASP A 52 10.18 -13.09 19.96
CA ASP A 52 11.01 -13.65 21.02
C ASP A 52 12.38 -12.92 21.13
N ASP A 53 12.91 -12.43 19.99
CA ASP A 53 14.14 -11.61 19.90
C ASP A 53 13.90 -10.11 20.24
N GLY A 54 12.68 -9.70 20.56
CA GLY A 54 12.33 -8.35 21.04
C GLY A 54 11.73 -7.40 20.00
N ALA A 55 11.32 -7.88 18.82
CA ALA A 55 10.62 -7.05 17.86
C ALA A 55 9.24 -6.63 18.41
N VAL A 56 8.90 -5.34 18.27
CA VAL A 56 7.62 -4.76 18.66
C VAL A 56 6.72 -4.44 17.47
N GLU A 57 7.24 -4.56 16.27
CA GLU A 57 6.47 -4.41 15.02
C GLU A 57 6.90 -5.49 14.01
N ILE A 58 5.91 -6.20 13.46
CA ILE A 58 6.07 -7.15 12.35
C ILE A 58 5.46 -6.54 11.10
N GLN A 59 6.28 -6.34 10.06
CA GLN A 59 5.81 -5.84 8.76
C GLN A 59 5.72 -6.99 7.75
N LEU A 60 4.51 -7.35 7.34
CA LEU A 60 4.28 -8.32 6.26
C LEU A 60 4.38 -7.61 4.91
N THR A 61 5.38 -7.96 4.11
CA THR A 61 5.70 -7.22 2.86
C THR A 61 5.80 -8.12 1.65
N ALA A 62 5.41 -7.59 0.50
CA ALA A 62 5.60 -8.18 -0.83
C ALA A 62 5.56 -7.07 -1.89
N GLN A 63 5.77 -7.41 -3.16
CA GLN A 63 5.48 -6.51 -4.28
C GLN A 63 3.97 -6.19 -4.38
N ASP A 64 3.14 -7.10 -3.86
CA ASP A 64 1.70 -6.98 -3.70
C ASP A 64 1.28 -8.02 -2.66
N THR A 65 0.99 -7.58 -1.45
CA THR A 65 0.60 -8.50 -0.37
C THR A 65 -0.75 -9.15 -0.63
N ALA A 66 -1.66 -8.46 -1.36
CA ALA A 66 -2.96 -9.01 -1.73
C ALA A 66 -2.86 -10.18 -2.74
N ALA A 67 -1.71 -10.34 -3.40
CA ALA A 67 -1.47 -11.48 -4.28
C ALA A 67 -1.02 -12.73 -3.52
N PHE A 68 -0.71 -12.63 -2.23
CA PHE A 68 -0.28 -13.77 -1.42
C PHE A 68 -1.28 -14.92 -1.50
N GLY A 69 -0.75 -16.12 -1.72
CA GLY A 69 -1.50 -17.36 -1.76
C GLY A 69 -2.25 -17.68 -3.06
N TYR A 70 -2.25 -16.78 -4.06
CA TYR A 70 -2.86 -17.08 -5.37
C TYR A 70 -2.19 -18.26 -6.08
N ASP A 71 -0.95 -18.55 -5.77
CA ASP A 71 -0.16 -19.65 -6.30
C ASP A 71 -0.15 -20.89 -5.41
N SER A 72 -0.44 -20.76 -4.11
CA SER A 72 -0.42 -21.85 -3.13
C SER A 72 -1.81 -22.28 -2.63
N GLY A 73 -2.84 -21.44 -2.81
CA GLY A 73 -4.18 -21.65 -2.25
C GLY A 73 -4.33 -21.16 -0.80
N GLU A 74 -3.28 -20.61 -0.20
CA GLU A 74 -3.35 -19.97 1.10
C GLU A 74 -4.02 -18.59 0.99
N LYS A 75 -4.42 -17.98 2.12
CA LYS A 75 -5.08 -16.66 2.14
C LYS A 75 -4.30 -15.65 2.97
N LEU A 76 -4.22 -14.40 2.47
CA LEU A 76 -3.62 -13.30 3.23
C LEU A 76 -4.33 -13.06 4.56
N SER A 77 -5.67 -13.16 4.60
CA SER A 77 -6.47 -13.00 5.82
C SER A 77 -6.10 -14.01 6.90
N ASP A 78 -5.85 -15.27 6.52
CA ASP A 78 -5.45 -16.33 7.44
C ASP A 78 -4.04 -16.07 7.97
N LEU A 79 -3.10 -15.69 7.09
CA LEU A 79 -1.75 -15.31 7.48
C LEU A 79 -1.75 -14.15 8.50
N ILE A 80 -2.53 -13.07 8.23
CA ILE A 80 -2.63 -11.92 9.15
C ILE A 80 -3.12 -12.39 10.53
N LYS A 81 -4.18 -13.21 10.56
CA LYS A 81 -4.75 -13.74 11.79
C LYS A 81 -3.78 -14.63 12.55
N GLU A 82 -3.09 -15.55 11.87
CA GLU A 82 -2.12 -16.44 12.51
C GLU A 82 -0.95 -15.67 13.12
N VAL A 83 -0.41 -14.67 12.41
CA VAL A 83 0.66 -13.81 12.95
C VAL A 83 0.15 -12.97 14.11
N ALA A 84 -1.04 -12.35 14.01
CA ALA A 84 -1.59 -11.51 15.05
C ALA A 84 -1.97 -12.28 16.34
N ASN A 85 -2.29 -13.57 16.22
CA ASN A 85 -2.60 -14.45 17.36
C ASN A 85 -1.36 -14.96 18.12
N LEU A 86 -0.14 -14.66 17.66
CA LEU A 86 1.06 -15.00 18.42
C LEU A 86 1.08 -14.27 19.78
N ASP A 87 1.64 -14.92 20.80
CA ASP A 87 1.83 -14.31 22.10
C ASP A 87 2.86 -13.18 22.05
N GLY A 88 2.73 -12.20 22.93
CA GLY A 88 3.63 -11.06 23.06
C GLY A 88 2.98 -9.71 22.76
N GLU A 89 3.69 -8.63 23.10
CA GLU A 89 3.28 -7.24 22.89
C GLU A 89 3.93 -6.71 21.61
N PHE A 90 3.21 -6.76 20.49
CA PHE A 90 3.68 -6.29 19.20
C PHE A 90 2.53 -5.79 18.33
N ARG A 91 2.85 -5.17 17.21
CA ARG A 91 1.90 -4.74 16.20
C ARG A 91 2.23 -5.36 14.85
N VAL A 92 1.22 -5.59 14.03
CA VAL A 92 1.35 -6.10 12.66
C VAL A 92 0.98 -5.00 11.67
N ARG A 93 1.86 -4.74 10.73
CA ARG A 93 1.61 -3.85 9.59
C ARG A 93 1.54 -4.66 8.31
N VAL A 94 0.44 -4.54 7.57
CA VAL A 94 0.27 -5.16 6.26
C VAL A 94 0.78 -4.20 5.19
N GLY A 95 1.59 -4.70 4.29
CA GLY A 95 2.15 -3.94 3.18
C GLY A 95 1.13 -3.57 2.10
N MET A 96 1.63 -3.02 1.00
CA MET A 96 0.83 -2.56 -0.13
C MET A 96 -0.01 -3.69 -0.74
N MET A 97 -1.30 -3.40 -0.98
CA MET A 97 -2.28 -4.29 -1.60
C MET A 97 -2.76 -3.72 -2.94
N HIS A 98 -2.67 -4.50 -4.01
CA HIS A 98 -3.20 -4.09 -5.30
C HIS A 98 -4.74 -4.20 -5.29
N PRO A 99 -5.49 -3.11 -5.62
CA PRO A 99 -6.96 -3.10 -5.50
C PRO A 99 -7.65 -4.27 -6.23
N LYS A 100 -7.19 -4.62 -7.43
CA LYS A 100 -7.73 -5.76 -8.18
C LYS A 100 -7.72 -7.07 -7.37
N ASN A 101 -6.65 -7.32 -6.62
CA ASN A 101 -6.43 -8.61 -5.97
C ASN A 101 -7.20 -8.76 -4.64
N ILE A 102 -7.82 -7.68 -4.14
CA ILE A 102 -8.70 -7.73 -2.97
C ILE A 102 -10.20 -7.67 -3.30
N LEU A 103 -10.59 -7.46 -4.57
CA LEU A 103 -11.99 -7.28 -4.96
C LEU A 103 -12.92 -8.38 -4.44
N ASN A 104 -12.46 -9.63 -4.44
CA ASN A 104 -13.29 -10.78 -4.08
C ASN A 104 -13.14 -11.22 -2.60
N ASN A 105 -12.24 -10.59 -1.83
CA ASN A 105 -11.94 -10.99 -0.45
C ASN A 105 -11.81 -9.79 0.50
N VAL A 106 -12.40 -8.66 0.14
CA VAL A 106 -12.37 -7.42 0.95
C VAL A 106 -12.84 -7.67 2.38
N ASP A 107 -13.94 -8.40 2.56
CA ASP A 107 -14.53 -8.67 3.88
C ASP A 107 -13.60 -9.51 4.76
N GLU A 108 -12.99 -10.54 4.19
CA GLU A 108 -12.03 -11.39 4.91
C GLU A 108 -10.79 -10.60 5.35
N ILE A 109 -10.33 -9.65 4.52
CA ILE A 109 -9.18 -8.79 4.84
C ILE A 109 -9.57 -7.76 5.91
N ILE A 110 -10.75 -7.14 5.81
CA ILE A 110 -11.25 -6.22 6.83
C ILE A 110 -11.33 -6.92 8.18
N ASP A 111 -11.91 -8.11 8.23
CA ASP A 111 -12.03 -8.91 9.45
C ASP A 111 -10.64 -9.22 10.06
N ALA A 112 -9.66 -9.53 9.24
CA ALA A 112 -8.29 -9.76 9.71
C ALA A 112 -7.61 -8.48 10.23
N ILE A 113 -7.83 -7.32 9.57
CA ILE A 113 -7.25 -6.03 10.00
C ILE A 113 -7.90 -5.50 11.28
N LYS A 114 -9.15 -5.86 11.58
CA LYS A 114 -9.81 -5.51 12.85
C LYS A 114 -9.17 -6.15 14.10
N HIS A 115 -8.24 -7.09 13.93
CA HIS A 115 -7.55 -7.69 15.06
C HIS A 115 -6.77 -6.63 15.86
N PRO A 116 -6.85 -6.60 17.23
CA PRO A 116 -6.28 -5.53 18.07
C PRO A 116 -4.76 -5.31 17.89
N LYS A 117 -4.03 -6.32 17.46
CA LYS A 117 -2.59 -6.22 17.19
C LYS A 117 -2.28 -5.74 15.77
N VAL A 118 -3.25 -5.61 14.87
CA VAL A 118 -3.04 -5.12 13.50
C VAL A 118 -3.29 -3.62 13.48
N TYR A 119 -2.43 -2.88 12.78
CA TYR A 119 -2.65 -1.45 12.59
C TYR A 119 -3.88 -1.19 11.71
N ASN A 120 -4.70 -0.21 12.06
CA ASN A 120 -5.77 0.33 11.23
C ASN A 120 -5.18 1.09 10.02
N PHE A 121 -4.37 0.41 9.24
CA PHE A 121 -3.61 0.94 8.14
C PHE A 121 -3.79 0.09 6.89
N ILE A 122 -4.13 0.71 5.78
CA ILE A 122 -4.12 0.08 4.46
C ILE A 122 -3.34 0.93 3.46
N HIS A 123 -2.60 0.26 2.58
CA HIS A 123 -1.92 0.89 1.46
C HIS A 123 -2.51 0.34 0.16
N LEU A 124 -3.31 1.15 -0.52
CA LEU A 124 -4.06 0.82 -1.74
C LEU A 124 -3.67 1.75 -2.89
N PRO A 125 -2.65 1.44 -3.68
CA PRO A 125 -2.20 2.26 -4.80
C PRO A 125 -3.23 2.30 -5.93
N VAL A 126 -3.93 3.41 -6.11
CA VAL A 126 -4.87 3.61 -7.23
C VAL A 126 -4.16 4.04 -8.50
N GLN A 127 -3.14 4.86 -8.40
CA GLN A 127 -2.31 5.46 -9.44
C GLN A 127 -2.94 6.65 -10.17
N THR A 128 -4.24 6.65 -10.47
CA THR A 128 -4.98 7.71 -11.18
C THR A 128 -6.47 7.64 -10.87
N GLY A 129 -7.19 8.74 -11.01
CA GLY A 129 -8.66 8.81 -10.91
C GLY A 129 -9.39 8.57 -12.23
N SER A 130 -8.68 8.34 -13.34
CA SER A 130 -9.29 8.14 -14.65
C SER A 130 -9.42 6.66 -15.01
N ASN A 131 -10.63 6.19 -15.29
CA ASN A 131 -10.88 4.82 -15.76
C ASN A 131 -10.16 4.52 -17.08
N LYS A 132 -10.04 5.51 -17.97
CA LYS A 132 -9.27 5.40 -19.21
C LYS A 132 -7.81 5.09 -18.91
N VAL A 133 -7.17 5.90 -18.05
CA VAL A 133 -5.76 5.72 -17.70
C VAL A 133 -5.54 4.45 -16.88
N LEU A 134 -6.47 4.08 -15.96
CA LEU A 134 -6.43 2.79 -15.25
C LEU A 134 -6.42 1.60 -16.22
N SER A 135 -7.25 1.65 -17.26
CA SER A 135 -7.29 0.62 -18.30
C SER A 135 -5.98 0.54 -19.07
N GLU A 136 -5.43 1.67 -19.49
CA GLU A 136 -4.16 1.76 -20.22
C GLU A 136 -2.96 1.35 -19.36
N MET A 137 -2.99 1.64 -18.06
CA MET A 137 -2.06 1.15 -17.06
C MET A 137 -2.23 -0.36 -16.76
N ARG A 138 -3.30 -1.00 -17.28
CA ARG A 138 -3.69 -2.40 -16.99
C ARG A 138 -3.86 -2.65 -15.51
N ARG A 139 -4.56 -1.75 -14.80
CA ARG A 139 -4.79 -1.89 -13.36
C ARG A 139 -5.82 -2.97 -13.00
N GLY A 140 -6.69 -3.37 -13.96
CA GLY A 140 -7.62 -4.48 -13.80
C GLY A 140 -8.74 -4.23 -12.78
N HIS A 141 -9.01 -2.97 -12.44
CA HIS A 141 -10.16 -2.51 -11.67
C HIS A 141 -10.63 -1.16 -12.21
N THR A 142 -11.87 -0.80 -11.95
CA THR A 142 -12.43 0.52 -12.24
C THR A 142 -12.31 1.45 -11.03
N LEU A 143 -12.53 2.75 -11.27
CA LEU A 143 -12.57 3.74 -10.19
C LEU A 143 -13.72 3.44 -9.20
N ASP A 144 -14.90 3.06 -9.71
CA ASP A 144 -16.04 2.73 -8.86
C ASP A 144 -15.74 1.55 -7.94
N GLN A 145 -15.14 0.46 -8.47
CA GLN A 145 -14.68 -0.67 -7.67
C GLN A 145 -13.66 -0.25 -6.60
N TYR A 146 -12.76 0.66 -6.93
CA TYR A 146 -11.80 1.20 -5.98
C TYR A 146 -12.48 2.01 -4.87
N LEU A 147 -13.43 2.86 -5.24
CA LEU A 147 -14.21 3.66 -4.28
C LEU A 147 -15.06 2.78 -3.35
N ASP A 148 -15.66 1.72 -3.87
CA ASP A 148 -16.41 0.73 -3.08
C ASP A 148 -15.51 0.07 -2.03
N ILE A 149 -14.30 -0.35 -2.42
CA ILE A 149 -13.31 -0.91 -1.49
C ILE A 149 -12.98 0.10 -0.38
N VAL A 150 -12.61 1.34 -0.76
CA VAL A 150 -12.25 2.38 0.21
C VAL A 150 -13.41 2.70 1.15
N SER A 151 -14.61 2.84 0.61
CA SER A 151 -15.83 3.09 1.40
C SER A 151 -16.07 2.00 2.42
N LYS A 152 -15.92 0.73 2.01
CA LYS A 152 -16.11 -0.43 2.88
C LYS A 152 -15.08 -0.48 4.01
N PHE A 153 -13.81 -0.25 3.70
CA PHE A 153 -12.78 -0.16 4.74
C PHE A 153 -13.04 0.98 5.72
N LYS A 154 -13.40 2.17 5.24
CA LYS A 154 -13.68 3.34 6.09
C LYS A 154 -14.91 3.14 6.97
N SER A 155 -15.95 2.44 6.48
CA SER A 155 -17.15 2.16 7.27
C SER A 155 -16.93 1.12 8.37
N GLU A 156 -16.01 0.19 8.16
CA GLU A 156 -15.80 -0.97 9.02
C GLU A 156 -14.63 -0.81 10.01
N ILE A 157 -13.69 0.08 9.71
CA ILE A 157 -12.50 0.33 10.53
C ILE A 157 -12.48 1.81 10.93
N PRO A 158 -12.86 2.15 12.18
CA PRO A 158 -12.70 3.49 12.70
C PRO A 158 -11.22 3.92 12.67
N ASP A 159 -10.96 5.19 12.46
CA ASP A 159 -9.61 5.79 12.43
C ASP A 159 -8.66 5.12 11.43
N LEU A 160 -9.21 4.65 10.30
CA LEU A 160 -8.42 4.02 9.23
C LEU A 160 -7.43 5.01 8.63
N THR A 161 -6.15 4.66 8.67
CA THR A 161 -5.10 5.33 7.90
C THR A 161 -5.03 4.75 6.49
N LEU A 162 -5.44 5.52 5.49
CA LEU A 162 -5.39 5.16 4.07
C LEU A 162 -4.17 5.75 3.40
N ALA A 163 -3.27 4.90 2.88
CA ALA A 163 -2.16 5.30 2.02
C ALA A 163 -2.48 5.00 0.55
N VAL A 164 -2.16 5.93 -0.34
CA VAL A 164 -2.34 5.80 -1.79
C VAL A 164 -1.10 6.23 -2.55
N ASP A 165 -0.87 5.62 -3.71
CA ASP A 165 0.13 6.05 -4.68
C ASP A 165 -0.56 6.67 -5.90
N ILE A 166 0.00 7.77 -6.39
CA ILE A 166 -0.43 8.47 -7.60
C ILE A 166 0.76 8.63 -8.54
N ILE A 167 0.57 8.30 -9.80
CA ILE A 167 1.52 8.57 -10.88
C ILE A 167 0.98 9.74 -11.70
N VAL A 168 1.74 10.83 -11.72
CA VAL A 168 1.46 12.03 -12.52
C VAL A 168 2.18 11.93 -13.84
N GLY A 169 1.47 12.26 -14.91
CA GLY A 169 2.10 12.38 -16.24
C GLY A 169 2.28 11.06 -16.95
N TYR A 170 1.39 10.09 -16.73
CA TYR A 170 1.31 8.93 -17.61
C TYR A 170 1.11 9.38 -19.06
N PRO A 171 1.78 8.79 -20.08
CA PRO A 171 1.88 9.34 -21.43
C PRO A 171 0.57 9.73 -22.13
N THR A 172 -0.53 9.10 -21.76
CA THR A 172 -1.87 9.36 -22.36
C THR A 172 -2.79 10.18 -21.46
N GLU A 173 -2.28 10.63 -20.28
CA GLU A 173 -3.06 11.41 -19.33
C GLU A 173 -3.40 12.79 -19.89
N SER A 174 -4.68 13.07 -20.19
CA SER A 174 -5.18 14.39 -20.56
C SER A 174 -5.34 15.32 -19.34
N ASP A 175 -5.74 16.57 -19.57
CA ASP A 175 -6.05 17.49 -18.46
C ASP A 175 -7.33 17.08 -17.73
N GLU A 176 -8.30 16.51 -18.45
CA GLU A 176 -9.51 15.93 -17.88
C GLU A 176 -9.20 14.71 -17.02
N ASP A 177 -8.34 13.79 -17.49
CA ASP A 177 -7.88 12.62 -16.73
C ASP A 177 -7.17 13.05 -15.44
N PHE A 178 -6.34 14.08 -15.52
CA PHE A 178 -5.67 14.66 -14.36
C PHE A 178 -6.66 15.27 -13.37
N GLN A 179 -7.71 15.99 -13.86
CA GLN A 179 -8.74 16.56 -13.00
C GLN A 179 -9.51 15.47 -12.24
N LEU A 180 -9.83 14.33 -12.87
CA LEU A 180 -10.46 13.19 -12.19
C LEU A 180 -9.58 12.66 -11.04
N THR A 181 -8.25 12.70 -11.19
CA THR A 181 -7.33 12.32 -10.10
C THR A 181 -7.37 13.34 -8.94
N VAL A 182 -7.47 14.63 -9.25
CA VAL A 182 -7.66 15.68 -8.23
C VAL A 182 -8.97 15.48 -7.46
N ASP A 183 -10.05 15.22 -8.19
CA ASP A 183 -11.39 15.02 -7.62
C ASP A 183 -11.45 13.76 -6.74
N LEU A 184 -10.81 12.68 -7.19
CA LEU A 184 -10.65 11.47 -6.40
C LEU A 184 -9.98 11.76 -5.04
N LEU A 185 -8.82 12.43 -5.04
CA LEU A 185 -8.07 12.71 -3.80
C LEU A 185 -8.88 13.57 -2.83
N ARG A 186 -9.62 14.56 -3.33
CA ARG A 186 -10.50 15.40 -2.52
C ARG A 186 -11.69 14.63 -1.94
N ASN A 187 -12.20 13.65 -2.69
CA ASN A 187 -13.31 12.81 -2.27
C ASN A 187 -12.90 11.83 -1.18
N ILE A 188 -11.80 11.07 -1.40
CA ILE A 188 -11.40 10.00 -0.47
C ILE A 188 -10.54 10.50 0.69
N LYS A 189 -9.95 11.71 0.60
CA LYS A 189 -9.05 12.32 1.60
C LYS A 189 -8.13 11.27 2.24
N PRO A 190 -7.12 10.75 1.51
CA PRO A 190 -6.25 9.73 2.07
C PRO A 190 -5.24 10.36 3.03
N SER A 191 -4.93 9.69 4.14
CA SER A 191 -4.00 10.14 5.17
C SER A 191 -2.56 10.24 4.65
N LEU A 192 -2.18 9.35 3.73
CA LEU A 192 -0.86 9.34 3.11
C LEU A 192 -0.98 9.30 1.59
N ILE A 193 -0.35 10.26 0.91
CA ILE A 193 -0.33 10.33 -0.55
C ILE A 193 1.13 10.27 -1.02
N HIS A 194 1.49 9.21 -1.70
CA HIS A 194 2.78 9.06 -2.38
C HIS A 194 2.66 9.53 -3.82
N LEU A 195 3.29 10.65 -4.15
CA LEU A 195 3.27 11.23 -5.49
C LEU A 195 4.53 10.87 -6.25
N SER A 196 4.37 10.24 -7.41
CA SER A 196 5.45 9.94 -8.33
C SER A 196 5.19 10.57 -9.69
N LYS A 197 6.23 11.13 -10.32
CA LYS A 197 6.18 11.50 -11.73
C LYS A 197 6.43 10.25 -12.57
N TYR A 198 5.67 10.11 -13.65
CA TYR A 198 5.95 9.07 -14.62
C TYR A 198 7.38 9.19 -15.16
N GLN A 199 8.03 8.07 -15.31
CA GLN A 199 9.33 7.95 -15.97
C GLN A 199 9.36 6.68 -16.81
N HIS A 200 9.93 6.75 -17.99
CA HIS A 200 10.21 5.58 -18.82
C HIS A 200 11.08 4.56 -18.06
N ARG A 201 10.65 3.32 -18.07
CA ARG A 201 11.42 2.20 -17.49
C ARG A 201 11.70 1.18 -18.59
N LYS A 202 12.97 0.86 -18.82
CA LYS A 202 13.37 -0.12 -19.83
C LYS A 202 12.60 -1.43 -19.65
N GLY A 203 11.94 -1.89 -20.71
CA GLY A 203 11.12 -3.09 -20.72
C GLY A 203 9.65 -2.91 -20.31
N ALA A 204 9.26 -1.78 -19.71
CA ALA A 204 7.86 -1.49 -19.47
C ALA A 204 7.12 -1.14 -20.77
N VAL A 205 5.89 -1.64 -20.91
CA VAL A 205 5.08 -1.45 -22.14
C VAL A 205 4.87 0.03 -22.47
N SER A 206 4.61 0.86 -21.47
CA SER A 206 4.37 2.29 -21.64
C SER A 206 5.62 3.08 -22.08
N SER A 207 6.81 2.49 -22.02
CA SER A 207 8.03 3.19 -22.47
C SER A 207 8.14 3.34 -23.99
N SER A 208 7.24 2.72 -24.76
CA SER A 208 7.08 2.98 -26.19
C SER A 208 6.19 4.18 -26.51
N LEU A 209 5.47 4.71 -25.51
CA LEU A 209 4.57 5.84 -25.67
C LEU A 209 5.34 7.17 -25.59
N LYS A 210 4.83 8.20 -26.24
CA LYS A 210 5.43 9.54 -26.18
C LYS A 210 5.12 10.17 -24.82
N GLU A 211 6.15 10.60 -24.09
CA GLU A 211 5.98 11.32 -22.83
C GLU A 211 5.26 12.65 -23.02
N ILE A 212 4.46 13.03 -22.04
CA ILE A 212 3.89 14.39 -21.99
C ILE A 212 4.99 15.41 -21.67
N PRO A 213 4.83 16.69 -22.12
CA PRO A 213 5.84 17.72 -21.88
C PRO A 213 6.18 17.85 -20.39
N HIS A 214 7.48 17.93 -20.09
CA HIS A 214 7.98 18.00 -18.71
C HIS A 214 7.36 19.16 -17.91
N GLU A 215 7.10 20.31 -18.53
CA GLU A 215 6.48 21.46 -17.84
C GLU A 215 5.03 21.17 -17.46
N VAL A 216 4.28 20.41 -18.24
CA VAL A 216 2.92 19.95 -17.91
C VAL A 216 2.98 19.02 -16.70
N MET A 217 3.86 18.02 -16.74
CA MET A 217 4.06 17.08 -15.65
C MET A 217 4.46 17.80 -14.35
N LYS A 218 5.38 18.77 -14.44
CA LYS A 218 5.83 19.58 -13.32
C LYS A 218 4.69 20.43 -12.72
N LYS A 219 3.86 21.05 -13.58
CA LYS A 219 2.69 21.82 -13.15
C LYS A 219 1.68 20.92 -12.43
N ARG A 220 1.35 19.77 -12.98
CA ARG A 220 0.43 18.79 -12.39
C ARG A 220 0.97 18.26 -11.05
N SER A 221 2.25 17.88 -10.98
CA SER A 221 2.91 17.42 -9.76
C SER A 221 2.88 18.47 -8.63
N ARG A 222 3.13 19.75 -8.95
CA ARG A 222 3.03 20.85 -7.99
C ARG A 222 1.59 21.04 -7.47
N ASN A 223 0.61 20.92 -8.36
CA ASN A 223 -0.80 21.02 -7.97
C ASN A 223 -1.18 19.89 -6.99
N LEU A 224 -0.83 18.63 -7.31
CA LEU A 224 -1.11 17.52 -6.38
C LEU A 224 -0.33 17.63 -5.08
N SER A 225 0.90 18.16 -5.09
CA SER A 225 1.65 18.39 -3.85
C SER A 225 0.95 19.39 -2.93
N ARG A 226 0.34 20.46 -3.50
CA ARG A 226 -0.45 21.40 -2.73
C ARG A 226 -1.71 20.74 -2.14
N ILE A 227 -2.44 19.99 -2.96
CA ILE A 227 -3.65 19.26 -2.51
C ILE A 227 -3.29 18.27 -1.41
N LYS A 228 -2.19 17.53 -1.56
CA LYS A 228 -1.68 16.64 -0.51
C LYS A 228 -1.48 17.40 0.80
N THR A 229 -0.80 18.55 0.77
CA THR A 229 -0.57 19.37 1.95
C THR A 229 -1.88 19.83 2.58
N GLU A 230 -2.83 20.33 1.76
CA GLU A 230 -4.16 20.75 2.21
C GLU A 230 -4.89 19.61 2.94
N ILE A 231 -4.94 18.41 2.36
CA ILE A 231 -5.59 17.24 2.96
C ILE A 231 -4.89 16.83 4.27
N THR A 232 -3.55 16.74 4.26
CA THR A 232 -2.79 16.35 5.45
C THR A 232 -2.96 17.37 6.60
N GLU A 233 -3.03 18.66 6.30
CA GLU A 233 -3.28 19.70 7.30
C GLU A 233 -4.70 19.62 7.89
N GLU A 234 -5.71 19.30 7.07
CA GLU A 234 -7.07 19.08 7.54
C GLU A 234 -7.13 17.89 8.51
N GLU A 235 -6.58 16.74 8.14
CA GLU A 235 -6.55 15.56 9.01
C GLU A 235 -5.77 15.79 10.31
N ASN A 236 -4.59 16.44 10.23
CA ASN A 236 -3.81 16.73 11.43
C ASN A 236 -4.55 17.70 12.39
N LYS A 237 -5.35 18.62 11.88
CA LYS A 237 -6.18 19.50 12.72
C LYS A 237 -7.25 18.72 13.51
N GLU A 238 -7.82 17.68 12.91
CA GLU A 238 -8.81 16.82 13.57
C GLU A 238 -8.17 15.99 14.71
N LEU A 239 -6.87 15.68 14.61
CA LEU A 239 -6.14 14.96 15.65
C LEU A 239 -5.70 15.84 16.84
N VAL A 240 -5.72 17.18 16.71
CA VAL A 240 -5.30 18.10 17.78
C VAL A 240 -6.20 17.95 19.00
N GLY A 241 -5.60 17.64 20.16
CA GLY A 241 -6.32 17.42 21.43
C GLY A 241 -6.79 15.99 21.64
N SER A 242 -6.58 15.08 20.67
CA SER A 242 -6.80 13.65 20.87
C SER A 242 -5.63 12.97 21.59
N VAL A 243 -5.90 11.84 22.25
CA VAL A 243 -4.86 10.96 22.83
C VAL A 243 -4.74 9.73 21.93
N GLN A 244 -3.51 9.48 21.46
CA GLN A 244 -3.22 8.36 20.58
C GLN A 244 -2.28 7.36 21.27
N ASN A 245 -2.51 6.07 21.03
CA ASN A 245 -1.57 5.03 21.41
C ASN A 245 -0.48 4.92 20.36
N ALA A 246 0.79 5.01 20.78
CA ALA A 246 1.94 4.93 19.87
C ALA A 246 2.94 3.87 20.34
N VAL A 247 3.58 3.24 19.37
CA VAL A 247 4.73 2.34 19.61
C VAL A 247 5.98 3.10 19.21
N VAL A 248 6.94 3.21 20.15
CA VAL A 248 8.24 3.83 19.86
C VAL A 248 9.14 2.77 19.21
N VAL A 249 9.52 2.99 17.97
CA VAL A 249 10.30 2.03 17.17
C VAL A 249 11.73 2.49 16.86
N GLU A 250 12.02 3.80 17.04
CA GLU A 250 13.35 4.36 16.81
C GLU A 250 13.52 5.68 17.58
N VAL A 251 14.77 6.08 17.76
CA VAL A 251 15.11 7.40 18.31
C VAL A 251 15.01 8.44 17.19
N GLY A 252 14.32 9.53 17.43
CA GLY A 252 14.15 10.60 16.45
C GLY A 252 15.50 11.22 16.01
N SER A 253 15.63 11.59 14.73
CA SER A 253 16.85 12.16 14.13
C SER A 253 17.33 13.48 14.79
N LYS A 254 16.46 14.15 15.55
CA LYS A 254 16.77 15.40 16.29
C LYS A 254 16.92 15.17 17.79
N GLY A 255 17.00 13.90 18.24
CA GLY A 255 16.97 13.52 19.64
C GLY A 255 15.54 13.56 20.20
N GLY A 256 15.24 12.65 21.12
CA GLY A 256 13.90 12.43 21.68
C GLY A 256 13.19 11.23 21.02
N PHE A 257 12.13 10.79 21.66
CA PHE A 257 11.25 9.71 21.21
C PHE A 257 10.04 10.29 20.50
#